data_c9532008058ef1ac39a5864c0b443cb6
#
_entry.id   c9532008058ef1ac39a5864c0b443cb6
#
_cell.length_a   1.000
_cell.length_b   1.000
_cell.length_c   1.000
_cell.angle_alpha   90.00
_cell.angle_beta   90.00
_cell.angle_gamma   90.00
#
_symmetry.space_group_name_H-M   'P 1'
#
loop_
_entity.id
_entity.type
_entity.pdbx_description
1 polymer ?
#
loop_
_entity_poly.entity_id
_entity_poly.type
_entity_poly.pdbx_seq_one_letter_code
_entity_poly.pdbx_strand_id
1 'polypeptide(L)'
;MISEAGTRHWGRFGAAGLLVRAPVADGSPAVLLQHRALWSHQGGTWGLPGGALDSHEDAQGAALREAEEEAGLPREHLQIRAQVTTAEVFGPGGGYWRYTTVVADAPALLETVPNRESSELRWVAEKEVTDLPLHPGFAASWQRLRIGEAVPPHSCGLRSPHTLEITEAGFAWCRAGVSPRIR
;
A
#
# COMPACT_ATOMS: atom_id res chain seq x y z
N MET A 1 -7.68 3.62 20.14
CA MET A 1 -9.13 3.89 20.08
C MET A 1 -9.90 2.58 20.13
N ILE A 2 -11.10 2.54 20.68
CA ILE A 2 -11.97 1.36 20.68
C ILE A 2 -13.15 1.70 19.76
N SER A 3 -13.45 0.82 18.78
CA SER A 3 -14.62 0.96 17.91
C SER A 3 -15.92 0.66 18.66
N GLU A 4 -17.08 0.98 18.10
CA GLU A 4 -18.38 0.57 18.63
C GLU A 4 -18.52 -0.95 18.75
N ALA A 5 -17.82 -1.72 17.91
CA ALA A 5 -17.73 -3.18 17.97
C ALA A 5 -16.72 -3.71 19.01
N GLY A 6 -16.12 -2.84 19.85
CA GLY A 6 -15.15 -3.22 20.88
C GLY A 6 -13.74 -3.53 20.38
N THR A 7 -13.45 -3.36 19.09
CA THR A 7 -12.13 -3.59 18.52
C THR A 7 -11.16 -2.47 18.92
N ARG A 8 -9.97 -2.83 19.40
CA ARG A 8 -8.91 -1.86 19.70
C ARG A 8 -8.14 -1.49 18.43
N HIS A 9 -8.00 -0.19 18.17
CA HIS A 9 -7.18 0.34 17.10
C HIS A 9 -5.96 1.06 17.70
N TRP A 10 -4.79 0.78 17.14
CA TRP A 10 -3.53 1.35 17.59
C TRP A 10 -3.36 2.78 17.11
N GLY A 11 -2.71 3.60 17.94
CA GLY A 11 -2.46 4.99 17.66
C GLY A 11 -3.66 5.91 17.91
N ARG A 12 -3.40 7.01 18.65
CA ARG A 12 -4.41 8.02 18.95
C ARG A 12 -4.76 8.87 17.72
N PHE A 13 -3.78 9.05 16.84
CA PHE A 13 -3.86 9.95 15.69
C PHE A 13 -4.10 9.21 14.36
N GLY A 14 -4.31 7.90 14.42
CA GLY A 14 -4.41 7.02 13.25
C GLY A 14 -3.19 6.12 13.11
N ALA A 15 -3.11 5.43 12.00
CA ALA A 15 -1.98 4.60 11.61
C ALA A 15 -1.71 4.68 10.11
N ALA A 16 -0.50 4.34 9.70
CA ALA A 16 -0.13 4.28 8.29
C ALA A 16 0.79 3.08 8.01
N GLY A 17 0.75 2.59 6.77
CA GLY A 17 1.66 1.56 6.29
C GLY A 17 2.11 1.84 4.87
N LEU A 18 3.26 1.29 4.49
CA LEU A 18 3.88 1.51 3.20
C LEU A 18 3.72 0.30 2.28
N LEU A 19 3.03 0.48 1.17
CA LEU A 19 3.00 -0.46 0.06
C LEU A 19 4.09 -0.10 -0.94
N VAL A 20 5.20 -0.84 -0.93
CA VAL A 20 6.29 -0.64 -1.89
C VAL A 20 6.16 -1.63 -3.03
N ARG A 21 6.23 -1.12 -4.26
CA ARG A 21 6.30 -1.92 -5.48
C ARG A 21 7.67 -1.82 -6.11
N ALA A 22 8.11 -2.92 -6.69
CA ALA A 22 9.31 -2.95 -7.52
C ALA A 22 9.13 -3.94 -8.66
N PRO A 23 9.78 -3.72 -9.82
CA PRO A 23 9.76 -4.68 -10.91
C PRO A 23 10.65 -5.89 -10.59
N VAL A 24 10.18 -7.10 -10.91
CA VAL A 24 11.03 -8.29 -11.01
C VAL A 24 11.66 -8.38 -12.40
N ALA A 25 12.49 -9.41 -12.65
CA ALA A 25 13.30 -9.52 -13.85
C ALA A 25 12.50 -9.47 -15.18
N ASP A 26 11.27 -9.95 -15.19
CA ASP A 26 10.38 -9.91 -16.36
C ASP A 26 9.57 -8.60 -16.45
N GLY A 27 9.77 -7.67 -15.52
CA GLY A 27 9.09 -6.39 -15.45
C GLY A 27 7.72 -6.46 -14.75
N SER A 28 7.27 -7.63 -14.30
CA SER A 28 6.05 -7.72 -13.51
C SER A 28 6.23 -7.12 -12.11
N PRO A 29 5.16 -6.58 -11.50
CA PRO A 29 5.26 -5.96 -10.19
C PRO A 29 5.34 -7.00 -9.08
N ALA A 30 6.25 -6.77 -8.12
CA ALA A 30 6.25 -7.38 -6.81
C ALA A 30 6.01 -6.32 -5.74
N VAL A 31 5.47 -6.73 -4.60
CA VAL A 31 5.25 -5.89 -3.42
C VAL A 31 6.03 -6.44 -2.24
N LEU A 32 6.57 -5.53 -1.43
CA LEU A 32 7.20 -5.94 -0.18
C LEU A 32 6.14 -6.19 0.88
N LEU A 33 6.16 -7.39 1.46
CA LEU A 33 5.31 -7.79 2.57
C LEU A 33 6.13 -8.16 3.79
N GLN A 34 5.57 -7.89 4.96
CA GLN A 34 6.07 -8.25 6.27
C GLN A 34 5.27 -9.42 6.83
N HIS A 35 5.93 -10.50 7.19
CA HIS A 35 5.34 -11.55 8.03
C HIS A 35 5.45 -11.13 9.48
N ARG A 36 4.34 -10.80 10.08
CA ARG A 36 4.25 -10.24 11.42
C ARG A 36 4.66 -11.27 12.48
N ALA A 37 5.50 -10.86 13.43
CA ALA A 37 5.91 -11.71 14.53
C ALA A 37 4.67 -12.22 15.32
N LEU A 38 4.72 -13.48 15.77
CA LEU A 38 3.58 -14.16 16.42
C LEU A 38 3.04 -13.44 17.67
N TRP A 39 3.87 -12.69 18.36
CA TRP A 39 3.50 -11.94 19.56
C TRP A 39 2.84 -10.57 19.24
N SER A 40 2.90 -10.12 17.98
CA SER A 40 2.31 -8.85 17.55
C SER A 40 0.80 -8.98 17.28
N HIS A 41 0.12 -7.84 17.14
CA HIS A 41 -1.30 -7.83 16.77
C HIS A 41 -1.50 -8.48 15.38
N GLN A 42 -2.39 -9.50 15.29
CA GLN A 42 -2.55 -10.34 14.11
C GLN A 42 -1.24 -11.04 13.68
N GLY A 43 -0.43 -11.47 14.65
CA GLY A 43 0.82 -12.19 14.41
C GLY A 43 0.64 -13.44 13.56
N GLY A 44 1.65 -13.78 12.76
CA GLY A 44 1.61 -14.88 11.80
C GLY A 44 0.87 -14.56 10.50
N THR A 45 0.44 -13.32 10.30
CA THR A 45 -0.17 -12.86 9.03
C THR A 45 0.81 -11.97 8.25
N TRP A 46 0.58 -11.86 6.94
CA TRP A 46 1.32 -11.00 6.05
C TRP A 46 0.62 -9.65 5.91
N GLY A 47 1.37 -8.58 6.05
CA GLY A 47 0.87 -7.21 5.92
C GLY A 47 1.93 -6.27 5.38
N LEU A 48 1.64 -4.98 5.48
CA LEU A 48 2.59 -3.93 5.12
C LEU A 48 3.42 -3.53 6.34
N PRO A 49 4.68 -3.12 6.18
CA PRO A 49 5.38 -2.37 7.22
C PRO A 49 4.58 -1.13 7.59
N GLY A 50 4.42 -0.85 8.87
CA GLY A 50 3.63 0.29 9.30
C GLY A 50 3.18 0.26 10.75
N GLY A 51 2.81 1.42 11.27
CA GLY A 51 2.44 1.62 12.65
C GLY A 51 1.61 2.86 12.93
N ALA A 52 1.60 3.28 14.18
CA ALA A 52 0.84 4.42 14.65
C ALA A 52 1.49 5.74 14.22
N LEU A 53 0.65 6.75 13.94
CA LEU A 53 1.12 8.11 13.75
C LEU A 53 1.50 8.73 15.08
N ASP A 54 2.63 9.44 15.12
CA ASP A 54 2.99 10.36 16.18
C ASP A 54 2.18 11.66 16.09
N SER A 55 2.12 12.43 17.18
CA SER A 55 1.27 13.62 17.30
C SER A 55 1.59 14.74 16.30
N HIS A 56 2.79 14.75 15.75
CA HIS A 56 3.32 15.78 14.83
C HIS A 56 3.59 15.22 13.43
N GLU A 57 3.13 14.00 13.15
CA GLU A 57 3.47 13.26 11.94
C GLU A 57 2.24 13.14 11.02
N ASP A 58 2.47 13.25 9.71
CA ASP A 58 1.45 12.88 8.74
C ASP A 58 1.56 11.39 8.36
N ALA A 59 0.59 10.90 7.62
CA ALA A 59 0.55 9.49 7.24
C ALA A 59 1.75 9.06 6.39
N GLN A 60 2.27 9.96 5.54
CA GLN A 60 3.44 9.66 4.72
C GLN A 60 4.71 9.58 5.56
N GLY A 61 4.90 10.52 6.48
CA GLY A 61 6.02 10.51 7.42
C GLY A 61 6.04 9.22 8.24
N ALA A 62 4.89 8.86 8.85
CA ALA A 62 4.75 7.64 9.63
C ALA A 62 5.05 6.38 8.80
N ALA A 63 4.46 6.25 7.61
CA ALA A 63 4.67 5.07 6.77
C ALA A 63 6.14 4.91 6.35
N LEU A 64 6.83 6.01 6.03
CA LEU A 64 8.25 5.98 5.67
C LEU A 64 9.15 5.66 6.87
N ARG A 65 8.88 6.25 8.05
CA ARG A 65 9.61 5.95 9.29
C ARG A 65 9.48 4.48 9.66
N GLU A 66 8.26 3.97 9.71
CA GLU A 66 8.00 2.57 10.04
C GLU A 66 8.67 1.61 9.04
N ALA A 67 8.63 1.91 7.74
CA ALA A 67 9.28 1.09 6.72
C ALA A 67 10.82 1.10 6.86
N GLU A 68 11.42 2.21 7.28
CA GLU A 68 12.84 2.29 7.59
C GLU A 68 13.17 1.48 8.84
N GLU A 69 12.35 1.59 9.91
CA GLU A 69 12.55 0.90 11.19
C GLU A 69 12.28 -0.62 11.10
N GLU A 70 11.24 -1.03 10.39
CA GLU A 70 10.79 -2.42 10.33
C GLU A 70 11.41 -3.23 9.19
N ALA A 71 11.79 -2.56 8.10
CA ALA A 71 12.27 -3.22 6.89
C ALA A 71 13.63 -2.71 6.38
N GLY A 72 14.21 -1.69 7.01
CA GLY A 72 15.49 -1.12 6.58
C GLY A 72 15.41 -0.41 5.21
N LEU A 73 14.22 0.03 4.79
CA LEU A 73 14.04 0.66 3.49
C LEU A 73 14.50 2.13 3.52
N PRO A 74 15.51 2.51 2.74
CA PRO A 74 15.94 3.91 2.66
C PRO A 74 14.94 4.74 1.86
N ARG A 75 14.41 5.79 2.50
CA ARG A 75 13.36 6.64 1.90
C ARG A 75 13.75 7.32 0.59
N GLU A 76 15.03 7.58 0.37
CA GLU A 76 15.57 8.19 -0.85
C GLU A 76 15.45 7.29 -2.08
N HIS A 77 15.24 5.99 -1.90
CA HIS A 77 15.01 5.03 -2.98
C HIS A 77 13.53 4.83 -3.30
N LEU A 78 12.64 5.52 -2.59
CA LEU A 78 11.20 5.36 -2.70
C LEU A 78 10.55 6.56 -3.38
N GLN A 79 9.81 6.31 -4.44
CA GLN A 79 9.00 7.32 -5.11
C GLN A 79 7.54 7.19 -4.69
N ILE A 80 7.05 8.13 -3.87
CA ILE A 80 5.66 8.15 -3.44
C ILE A 80 4.73 8.39 -4.64
N ARG A 81 3.68 7.59 -4.74
CA ARG A 81 2.68 7.63 -5.82
C ARG A 81 1.32 8.10 -5.35
N ALA A 82 0.87 7.58 -4.20
CA ALA A 82 -0.46 7.88 -3.70
C ALA A 82 -0.54 7.69 -2.18
N GLN A 83 -1.58 8.26 -1.60
CA GLN A 83 -2.02 7.96 -0.24
C GLN A 83 -3.49 7.58 -0.30
N VAL A 84 -3.84 6.42 0.23
CA VAL A 84 -5.19 5.86 0.17
C VAL A 84 -5.66 5.56 1.59
N THR A 85 -6.77 6.15 2.02
CA THR A 85 -7.42 5.74 3.26
C THR A 85 -8.04 4.35 3.06
N THR A 86 -7.48 3.35 3.72
CA THR A 86 -7.88 1.94 3.53
C THR A 86 -8.75 1.41 4.65
N ALA A 87 -8.77 2.07 5.81
CA ALA A 87 -9.74 1.81 6.87
C ALA A 87 -10.10 3.10 7.60
N GLU A 88 -11.35 3.18 8.03
CA GLU A 88 -11.89 4.27 8.84
C GLU A 88 -12.77 3.69 9.93
N VAL A 89 -12.66 4.25 11.12
CA VAL A 89 -13.43 3.83 12.29
C VAL A 89 -13.94 5.05 13.02
N PHE A 90 -15.24 5.07 13.23
CA PHE A 90 -15.90 6.06 14.08
C PHE A 90 -16.17 5.43 15.44
N GLY A 91 -15.70 6.05 16.49
CA GLY A 91 -15.88 5.58 17.86
C GLY A 91 -16.95 6.36 18.59
N PRO A 92 -17.39 5.86 19.77
CA PRO A 92 -18.30 6.55 20.63
C PRO A 92 -17.83 7.99 20.97
N GLY A 93 -18.75 8.94 21.02
CA GLY A 93 -18.41 10.33 21.34
C GLY A 93 -17.72 11.12 20.23
N GLY A 94 -17.82 10.69 18.97
CA GLY A 94 -17.26 11.40 17.81
C GLY A 94 -15.75 11.14 17.58
N GLY A 95 -15.19 10.12 18.22
CA GLY A 95 -13.82 9.70 17.95
C GLY A 95 -13.66 9.21 16.51
N TYR A 96 -12.59 9.60 15.83
CA TYR A 96 -12.27 9.20 14.47
C TYR A 96 -10.86 8.63 14.41
N TRP A 97 -10.73 7.49 13.76
CA TRP A 97 -9.45 6.84 13.50
C TRP A 97 -9.40 6.35 12.04
N ARG A 98 -8.27 6.49 11.41
CA ARG A 98 -8.05 6.01 10.04
C ARG A 98 -6.72 5.29 9.90
N TYR A 99 -6.70 4.35 8.96
CA TYR A 99 -5.46 3.76 8.44
C TYR A 99 -5.25 4.25 7.01
N THR A 100 -4.07 4.82 6.77
CA THR A 100 -3.68 5.29 5.43
C THR A 100 -2.59 4.38 4.88
N THR A 101 -2.83 3.82 3.70
CA THR A 101 -1.79 3.13 2.94
C THR A 101 -1.10 4.13 2.02
N VAL A 102 0.19 4.31 2.20
CA VAL A 102 1.05 5.09 1.33
C VAL A 102 1.62 4.14 0.28
N VAL A 103 1.44 4.47 -0.99
CA VAL A 103 1.91 3.67 -2.12
C VAL A 103 3.19 4.28 -2.67
N ALA A 104 4.23 3.48 -2.82
CA ALA A 104 5.51 3.90 -3.35
C ALA A 104 6.06 2.90 -4.36
N ASP A 105 6.85 3.39 -5.30
CA ASP A 105 7.65 2.56 -6.20
C ASP A 105 9.12 2.62 -5.82
N ALA A 106 9.80 1.47 -5.92
CA ALA A 106 11.25 1.33 -5.90
C ALA A 106 11.76 0.94 -7.28
N PRO A 107 12.99 1.34 -7.66
CA PRO A 107 13.56 1.06 -8.99
C PRO A 107 13.88 -0.42 -9.20
N ALA A 108 14.06 -1.18 -8.12
CA ALA A 108 14.37 -2.60 -8.09
C ALA A 108 13.95 -3.20 -6.75
N LEU A 109 14.03 -4.52 -6.61
CA LEU A 109 13.88 -5.19 -5.32
C LEU A 109 15.00 -4.73 -4.38
N LEU A 110 14.65 -3.89 -3.41
CA LEU A 110 15.61 -3.38 -2.43
C LEU A 110 15.97 -4.49 -1.43
N GLU A 111 17.20 -4.45 -0.94
CA GLU A 111 17.60 -5.26 0.20
C GLU A 111 16.82 -4.83 1.44
N THR A 112 16.39 -5.79 2.24
CA THR A 112 15.57 -5.54 3.43
C THR A 112 16.21 -6.16 4.67
N VAL A 113 16.04 -5.47 5.79
CA VAL A 113 16.55 -5.91 7.09
C VAL A 113 15.38 -5.98 8.07
N PRO A 114 14.89 -7.18 8.42
CA PRO A 114 13.80 -7.32 9.37
C PRO A 114 14.23 -6.92 10.78
N ASN A 115 13.36 -6.21 11.48
CA ASN A 115 13.50 -5.98 12.90
C ASN A 115 12.79 -7.08 13.71
N ARG A 116 12.72 -6.93 15.05
CA ARG A 116 12.07 -7.92 15.92
C ARG A 116 10.55 -8.08 15.71
N GLU A 117 9.89 -7.13 15.06
CA GLU A 117 8.46 -7.15 14.79
C GLU A 117 8.12 -7.93 13.51
N SER A 118 9.14 -8.21 12.71
CA SER A 118 9.06 -8.99 11.47
C SER A 118 9.74 -10.34 11.67
N SER A 119 9.00 -11.44 11.50
CA SER A 119 9.61 -12.76 11.38
C SER A 119 10.23 -12.99 10.00
N GLU A 120 9.73 -12.30 8.99
CA GLU A 120 10.23 -12.35 7.61
C GLU A 120 9.80 -11.08 6.84
N LEU A 121 10.63 -10.64 5.89
CA LEU A 121 10.30 -9.67 4.86
C LEU A 121 10.47 -10.35 3.50
N ARG A 122 9.49 -10.20 2.61
CA ARG A 122 9.51 -10.87 1.32
C ARG A 122 8.92 -9.98 0.22
N TRP A 123 9.62 -9.93 -0.89
CA TRP A 123 9.08 -9.46 -2.15
C TRP A 123 8.20 -10.55 -2.75
N VAL A 124 6.92 -10.26 -2.90
CA VAL A 124 5.89 -11.20 -3.38
C VAL A 124 5.35 -10.68 -4.69
N ALA A 125 5.30 -11.52 -5.71
CA ALA A 125 4.66 -11.15 -6.98
C ALA A 125 3.21 -10.73 -6.72
N GLU A 126 2.76 -9.64 -7.32
CA GLU A 126 1.44 -9.05 -7.03
C GLU A 126 0.29 -10.04 -7.20
N LYS A 127 0.42 -10.95 -8.17
CA LYS A 127 -0.55 -12.03 -8.44
C LYS A 127 -0.61 -13.11 -7.35
N GLU A 128 0.44 -13.25 -6.53
CA GLU A 128 0.58 -14.29 -5.50
C GLU A 128 0.23 -13.77 -4.10
N VAL A 129 -0.01 -12.48 -3.94
CA VAL A 129 -0.31 -11.87 -2.64
C VAL A 129 -1.51 -12.49 -1.97
N THR A 130 -2.56 -12.84 -2.73
CA THR A 130 -3.78 -13.45 -2.19
C THR A 130 -3.62 -14.89 -1.75
N ASP A 131 -2.52 -15.54 -2.09
CA ASP A 131 -2.22 -16.92 -1.67
C ASP A 131 -1.65 -16.98 -0.25
N LEU A 132 -1.31 -15.83 0.31
CA LEU A 132 -0.76 -15.70 1.67
C LEU A 132 -1.85 -15.46 2.71
N PRO A 133 -1.64 -15.88 3.96
CA PRO A 133 -2.53 -15.52 5.08
C PRO A 133 -2.37 -14.04 5.40
N LEU A 134 -3.12 -13.19 4.73
CA LEU A 134 -3.02 -11.74 4.86
C LEU A 134 -3.60 -11.23 6.17
N HIS A 135 -3.01 -10.15 6.71
CA HIS A 135 -3.63 -9.34 7.75
C HIS A 135 -5.03 -8.89 7.29
N PRO A 136 -6.09 -9.05 8.11
CA PRO A 136 -7.47 -8.80 7.68
C PRO A 136 -7.70 -7.41 7.07
N GLY A 137 -7.12 -6.36 7.66
CA GLY A 137 -7.21 -4.99 7.13
C GLY A 137 -6.51 -4.81 5.79
N PHE A 138 -5.40 -5.51 5.56
CA PHE A 138 -4.70 -5.49 4.28
C PHE A 138 -5.49 -6.31 3.23
N ALA A 139 -5.98 -7.49 3.57
CA ALA A 139 -6.80 -8.30 2.68
C ALA A 139 -8.03 -7.53 2.18
N ALA A 140 -8.72 -6.81 3.07
CA ALA A 140 -9.90 -6.01 2.73
C ALA A 140 -9.61 -4.86 1.75
N SER A 141 -8.37 -4.35 1.75
CA SER A 141 -7.96 -3.22 0.90
C SER A 141 -7.18 -3.63 -0.34
N TRP A 142 -6.65 -4.84 -0.41
CA TRP A 142 -5.73 -5.28 -1.44
C TRP A 142 -6.26 -5.07 -2.86
N GLN A 143 -7.52 -5.42 -3.14
CA GLN A 143 -8.11 -5.26 -4.48
C GLN A 143 -8.14 -3.80 -4.96
N ARG A 144 -8.17 -2.84 -4.04
CA ARG A 144 -8.13 -1.41 -4.36
C ARG A 144 -6.70 -0.89 -4.53
N LEU A 145 -5.74 -1.59 -3.95
CA LEU A 145 -4.33 -1.19 -3.92
C LEU A 145 -3.52 -1.81 -5.05
N ARG A 146 -3.88 -3.02 -5.50
CA ARG A 146 -3.16 -3.71 -6.58
C ARG A 146 -3.28 -2.95 -7.91
N ILE A 147 -2.24 -3.00 -8.72
CA ILE A 147 -2.33 -2.62 -10.13
C ILE A 147 -3.06 -3.79 -10.80
N GLY A 148 -4.33 -3.61 -11.16
CA GLY A 148 -5.03 -4.64 -11.93
C GLY A 148 -4.24 -4.98 -13.21
N GLU A 149 -4.31 -6.22 -13.67
CA GLU A 149 -3.90 -6.53 -15.04
C GLU A 149 -4.56 -5.50 -15.95
N ALA A 150 -3.76 -4.83 -16.79
CA ALA A 150 -4.29 -3.90 -17.76
C ALA A 150 -5.38 -4.62 -18.55
N VAL A 151 -6.62 -4.21 -18.37
CA VAL A 151 -7.71 -4.73 -19.19
C VAL A 151 -7.30 -4.46 -20.63
N PRO A 152 -7.17 -5.49 -21.48
CA PRO A 152 -6.82 -5.27 -22.88
C PRO A 152 -7.83 -4.27 -23.43
N PRO A 153 -7.42 -3.36 -24.31
CA PRO A 153 -8.33 -2.36 -24.85
C PRO A 153 -9.42 -3.11 -25.62
N HIS A 154 -10.57 -3.26 -24.98
CA HIS A 154 -11.76 -3.71 -25.65
C HIS A 154 -12.11 -2.68 -26.73
N SER A 155 -12.13 -3.14 -27.95
CA SER A 155 -12.62 -2.46 -29.15
C SER A 155 -13.68 -1.41 -28.83
N CYS A 156 -13.37 -0.20 -29.21
CA CYS A 156 -14.26 0.96 -29.18
C CYS A 156 -15.60 0.64 -29.86
N GLY A 157 -16.61 0.35 -29.08
CA GLY A 157 -18.01 0.37 -29.46
C GLY A 157 -18.59 1.69 -29.02
N LEU A 158 -18.76 2.60 -29.97
CA LEU A 158 -19.45 3.88 -29.81
C LEU A 158 -20.81 3.71 -29.13
N ARG A 159 -20.98 4.29 -27.95
CA ARG A 159 -22.32 4.81 -27.52
C ARG A 159 -22.16 6.04 -26.63
N SER A 160 -22.98 6.98 -26.95
CA SER A 160 -23.18 8.37 -26.55
C SER A 160 -23.30 8.68 -25.04
N PRO A 161 -23.35 10.00 -24.71
CA PRO A 161 -22.81 10.55 -23.47
C PRO A 161 -23.91 10.75 -22.41
N HIS A 162 -23.67 10.31 -21.20
CA HIS A 162 -24.31 10.89 -20.02
C HIS A 162 -23.39 10.69 -18.80
N THR A 163 -23.04 11.84 -18.22
CA THR A 163 -22.60 12.06 -16.83
C THR A 163 -21.22 11.54 -16.44
N LEU A 164 -20.28 12.47 -16.45
CA LEU A 164 -18.96 12.36 -15.81
C LEU A 164 -19.13 12.33 -14.28
N GLU A 165 -18.97 11.17 -13.69
CA GLU A 165 -18.47 11.08 -12.32
C GLU A 165 -16.97 10.79 -12.40
N ILE A 166 -16.18 11.75 -11.92
CA ILE A 166 -14.73 11.64 -11.85
C ILE A 166 -14.40 10.75 -10.66
N THR A 167 -14.11 9.48 -10.91
CA THR A 167 -13.37 8.65 -9.95
C THR A 167 -11.91 8.65 -10.36
N GLU A 168 -11.09 9.35 -9.58
CA GLU A 168 -9.64 9.27 -9.67
C GLU A 168 -9.17 7.88 -9.26
N ALA A 169 -9.04 6.98 -10.20
CA ALA A 169 -8.28 5.74 -10.02
C ALA A 169 -7.89 5.20 -11.40
N GLY A 170 -6.77 5.63 -11.90
CA GLY A 170 -6.24 5.13 -13.16
C GLY A 170 -4.91 5.75 -13.52
N PHE A 171 -3.85 5.39 -12.81
CA PHE A 171 -2.51 5.73 -13.28
C PHE A 171 -2.07 4.73 -14.34
N ALA A 172 -2.19 5.17 -15.59
CA ALA A 172 -1.65 4.45 -16.74
C ALA A 172 -0.13 4.63 -16.80
N TRP A 173 0.60 3.54 -16.88
CA TRP A 173 1.97 3.54 -17.34
C TRP A 173 2.00 3.84 -18.84
N CYS A 174 2.15 5.11 -19.22
CA CYS A 174 2.52 5.47 -20.59
C CYS A 174 4.03 5.40 -20.73
N ARG A 175 4.52 4.41 -21.48
CA ARG A 175 5.87 4.48 -22.06
C ARG A 175 5.91 5.66 -23.01
N ALA A 176 6.65 6.67 -22.67
CA ALA A 176 7.05 7.71 -23.59
C ALA A 176 8.10 7.14 -24.55
N GLY A 177 7.66 6.73 -25.72
CA GLY A 177 8.52 6.55 -26.88
C GLY A 177 8.57 7.87 -27.63
N VAL A 178 9.63 8.65 -27.40
CA VAL A 178 9.92 9.87 -28.14
C VAL A 178 10.81 9.52 -29.30
N SER A 179 10.44 9.95 -30.49
CA SER A 179 11.41 10.35 -31.50
C SER A 179 10.93 11.65 -32.15
N PRO A 180 11.72 12.71 -32.11
CA PRO A 180 11.44 13.90 -32.89
C PRO A 180 12.05 13.75 -34.27
N ARG A 181 11.33 14.04 -35.30
CA ARG A 181 11.90 14.44 -36.58
C ARG A 181 11.53 15.88 -36.89
N ILE A 182 12.59 16.61 -36.99
CA ILE A 182 12.79 17.95 -37.48
C ILE A 182 12.29 18.07 -38.93
N ARG A 183 11.54 19.14 -39.20
CA ARG A 183 11.76 20.05 -40.33
C ARG A 183 11.13 21.39 -40.00
#